data_c553ba40d17277a5cad46214631bec91
#
_entry.id   c553ba40d17277a5cad46214631bec91
#
_cell.length_a   1.000
_cell.length_b   1.000
_cell.length_c   1.000
_cell.angle_alpha   90.00
_cell.angle_beta   90.00
_cell.angle_gamma   90.00
#
_symmetry.space_group_name_H-M   'P 1'
#
loop_
_entity.id
_entity.type
_entity.pdbx_description
1 polymer ?
#
loop_
_entity_poly.entity_id
_entity_poly.type
_entity_poly.pdbx_seq_one_letter_code
_entity_poly.pdbx_strand_id
1 'polypeptide(L)'
;NTNPAPLLSVVMPAHNAERTIKTAARSTLMAMPANAELLIFLDACTDRTRQELEAIHDKRLRIIEATNQHGVAAALNALLAQARGRLIARMDSDDICLPWRFRSQLHKIGKTKADILFGNAVLFGRSLRPFGLLPQFPIRLSPQQGALALLLTNPFVHPSMIGTAAAMKVLGGYRETPAEDYDMWLRASLAGMRMERSAGYAILYRVHDNQLTQQAAWKQKLQKDNSLFKTRADLAHALLGFEIPMESDLAIVSKAIWSDNRGGLI
;
A
#
# COMPACT_ATOMS: atom_id res chain seq x y z
N ASN A 1 31.17 1.83 16.02
CA ASN A 1 29.96 1.08 16.41
C ASN A 1 28.95 1.14 15.25
N THR A 2 29.09 0.23 14.29
CA THR A 2 28.06 0.05 13.24
C THR A 2 26.88 -0.69 13.87
N ASN A 3 25.83 0.04 14.24
CA ASN A 3 24.58 -0.61 14.61
C ASN A 3 24.16 -1.54 13.46
N PRO A 4 23.81 -2.80 13.74
CA PRO A 4 23.40 -3.73 12.68
C PRO A 4 22.19 -3.16 11.93
N ALA A 5 22.15 -3.40 10.61
CA ALA A 5 21.04 -2.95 9.78
C ALA A 5 19.70 -3.46 10.36
N PRO A 6 18.65 -2.64 10.37
CA PRO A 6 17.35 -3.06 10.90
C PRO A 6 16.78 -4.23 10.10
N LEU A 7 15.98 -5.06 10.75
CA LEU A 7 15.24 -6.12 10.09
C LEU A 7 14.17 -5.53 9.15
N LEU A 8 13.50 -4.47 9.60
CA LEU A 8 12.32 -3.89 8.97
C LEU A 8 12.44 -2.38 8.92
N SER A 9 12.18 -1.79 7.75
CA SER A 9 11.86 -0.37 7.60
C SER A 9 10.39 -0.23 7.26
N VAL A 10 9.63 0.50 8.07
CA VAL A 10 8.26 0.90 7.74
C VAL A 10 8.30 2.28 7.12
N VAL A 11 7.71 2.44 5.93
CA VAL A 11 7.67 3.69 5.18
C VAL A 11 6.27 4.28 5.21
N MET A 12 6.16 5.57 5.54
CA MET A 12 4.89 6.27 5.73
C MET A 12 4.97 7.67 5.09
N PRO A 13 4.38 7.87 3.91
CA PRO A 13 4.22 9.21 3.35
C PRO A 13 3.11 9.96 4.11
N ALA A 14 3.27 11.26 4.29
CA ALA A 14 2.31 12.12 4.97
C ALA A 14 2.23 13.50 4.31
N HIS A 15 1.01 13.98 4.07
CA HIS A 15 0.72 15.34 3.64
C HIS A 15 -0.49 15.85 4.43
N ASN A 16 -0.30 16.92 5.22
CA ASN A 16 -1.34 17.55 6.03
C ASN A 16 -2.20 16.55 6.83
N ALA A 17 -1.54 15.77 7.68
CA ALA A 17 -2.15 14.67 8.43
C ALA A 17 -2.21 14.94 9.96
N GLU A 18 -2.26 16.19 10.42
CA GLU A 18 -2.19 16.58 11.84
C GLU A 18 -3.18 15.82 12.74
N ARG A 19 -4.35 15.46 12.20
CA ARG A 19 -5.42 14.80 12.95
C ARG A 19 -5.19 13.30 13.16
N THR A 20 -4.36 12.67 12.33
CA THR A 20 -4.25 11.20 12.25
C THR A 20 -2.84 10.69 12.47
N ILE A 21 -1.83 11.45 12.06
CA ILE A 21 -0.43 11.02 11.99
C ILE A 21 0.10 10.48 13.32
N LYS A 22 -0.26 11.11 14.45
CA LYS A 22 0.17 10.67 15.78
C LYS A 22 -0.33 9.26 16.12
N THR A 23 -1.60 8.97 15.79
CA THR A 23 -2.20 7.66 16.01
C THR A 23 -1.59 6.63 15.07
N ALA A 24 -1.42 6.97 13.77
CA ALA A 24 -0.78 6.11 12.79
C ALA A 24 0.66 5.75 13.18
N ALA A 25 1.47 6.74 13.53
CA ALA A 25 2.86 6.52 13.95
C ALA A 25 2.96 5.71 15.25
N ARG A 26 2.19 6.04 16.28
CA ARG A 26 2.20 5.32 17.56
C ARG A 26 1.76 3.86 17.41
N SER A 27 0.65 3.60 16.72
CA SER A 27 0.18 2.23 16.49
C SER A 27 1.21 1.40 15.71
N THR A 28 1.88 2.03 14.74
CA THR A 28 2.96 1.40 13.97
C THR A 28 4.16 1.06 14.86
N LEU A 29 4.65 2.02 15.64
CA LEU A 29 5.78 1.82 16.56
C LEU A 29 5.50 0.75 17.61
N MET A 30 4.27 0.68 18.12
CA MET A 30 3.84 -0.35 19.07
C MET A 30 3.83 -1.76 18.45
N ALA A 31 3.47 -1.88 17.17
CA ALA A 31 3.43 -3.16 16.47
C ALA A 31 4.80 -3.63 15.97
N MET A 32 5.77 -2.72 15.81
CA MET A 32 7.09 -3.00 15.25
C MET A 32 8.00 -3.75 16.21
N PRO A 33 8.89 -4.64 15.71
CA PRO A 33 9.96 -5.22 16.53
C PRO A 33 10.99 -4.16 16.93
N ALA A 34 11.80 -4.48 17.95
CA ALA A 34 12.79 -3.54 18.48
C ALA A 34 13.88 -3.16 17.45
N ASN A 35 14.25 -4.08 16.56
CA ASN A 35 15.25 -3.87 15.49
C ASN A 35 14.62 -3.41 14.18
N ALA A 36 13.72 -2.44 14.26
CA ALA A 36 13.06 -1.83 13.11
C ALA A 36 13.19 -0.31 13.15
N GLU A 37 12.89 0.34 12.02
CA GLU A 37 12.79 1.80 11.90
C GLU A 37 11.47 2.19 11.24
N LEU A 38 10.91 3.34 11.64
CA LEU A 38 9.78 4.00 11.02
C LEU A 38 10.27 5.28 10.35
N LEU A 39 10.18 5.33 9.01
CA LEU A 39 10.52 6.51 8.23
C LEU A 39 9.22 7.19 7.80
N ILE A 40 9.09 8.47 8.15
CA ILE A 40 7.95 9.29 7.75
C ILE A 40 8.44 10.42 6.87
N PHE A 41 7.84 10.55 5.68
CA PHE A 41 8.15 11.63 4.74
C PHE A 41 7.03 12.68 4.80
N LEU A 42 7.39 13.91 5.20
CA LEU A 42 6.48 15.05 5.21
C LEU A 42 6.56 15.76 3.85
N ASP A 43 5.53 15.57 3.04
CA ASP A 43 5.44 16.12 1.70
C ASP A 43 4.81 17.51 1.74
N ALA A 44 5.62 18.55 1.97
CA ALA A 44 5.20 19.95 2.07
C ALA A 44 4.01 20.17 3.03
N CYS A 45 4.10 19.63 4.24
CA CYS A 45 3.05 19.84 5.25
C CYS A 45 3.02 21.29 5.73
N THR A 46 1.84 21.88 5.76
CA THR A 46 1.59 23.26 6.21
C THR A 46 0.79 23.32 7.51
N ASP A 47 0.31 22.19 8.00
CA ASP A 47 -0.42 22.00 9.25
C ASP A 47 0.52 21.57 10.40
N ARG A 48 -0.04 21.13 11.51
CA ARG A 48 0.72 20.67 12.68
C ARG A 48 1.21 19.22 12.59
N THR A 49 1.24 18.61 11.39
CA THR A 49 1.71 17.22 11.22
C THR A 49 3.10 16.99 11.83
N ARG A 50 4.03 17.94 11.60
CA ARG A 50 5.40 17.86 12.14
C ARG A 50 5.41 17.89 13.67
N GLN A 51 4.69 18.85 14.26
CA GLN A 51 4.62 19.00 15.72
C GLN A 51 4.03 17.74 16.41
N GLU A 52 3.01 17.12 15.80
CA GLU A 52 2.43 15.90 16.32
C GLU A 52 3.42 14.72 16.33
N LEU A 53 4.35 14.67 15.38
CA LEU A 53 5.41 13.66 15.33
C LEU A 53 6.53 13.95 16.32
N GLU A 54 6.94 15.22 16.48
CA GLU A 54 7.98 15.64 17.44
C GLU A 54 7.60 15.31 18.90
N ALA A 55 6.31 15.23 19.18
CA ALA A 55 5.80 14.78 20.48
C ALA A 55 5.91 13.24 20.71
N ILE A 56 6.48 12.50 19.74
CA ILE A 56 6.70 11.05 19.85
C ILE A 56 8.19 10.80 20.14
N HIS A 57 8.50 10.41 21.37
CA HIS A 57 9.88 10.14 21.79
C HIS A 57 10.23 8.66 21.59
N ASP A 58 10.49 8.26 20.32
CA ASP A 58 10.93 6.90 19.97
C ASP A 58 12.13 6.96 19.02
N LYS A 59 13.25 6.37 19.44
CA LYS A 59 14.51 6.37 18.67
C LYS A 59 14.42 5.67 17.31
N ARG A 60 13.38 4.87 17.08
CA ARG A 60 13.13 4.18 15.80
C ARG A 60 12.45 5.10 14.78
N LEU A 61 11.89 6.24 15.22
CA LEU A 61 11.23 7.22 14.35
C LEU A 61 12.27 8.10 13.67
N ARG A 62 12.18 8.22 12.35
CA ARG A 62 12.96 9.13 11.52
C ARG A 62 12.03 9.94 10.63
N ILE A 63 12.14 11.26 10.71
CA ILE A 63 11.34 12.19 9.92
C ILE A 63 12.22 12.73 8.79
N ILE A 64 11.68 12.72 7.58
CA ILE A 64 12.27 13.30 6.36
C ILE A 64 11.27 14.33 5.88
N GLU A 65 11.71 15.48 5.45
CA GLU A 65 10.82 16.58 5.08
C GLU A 65 11.24 17.19 3.74
N ALA A 66 10.24 17.53 2.94
CA ALA A 66 10.40 18.31 1.72
C ALA A 66 9.56 19.59 1.80
N THR A 67 10.11 20.67 1.24
CA THR A 67 9.45 21.99 1.20
C THR A 67 8.46 22.11 0.06
N ASN A 68 8.65 21.34 -1.01
CA ASN A 68 7.78 21.30 -2.18
C ASN A 68 6.99 19.99 -2.20
N GLN A 69 5.77 20.05 -2.69
CA GLN A 69 4.93 18.87 -2.84
C GLN A 69 5.39 18.01 -4.02
N HIS A 70 5.66 16.74 -3.77
CA HIS A 70 6.16 15.78 -4.75
C HIS A 70 5.13 14.71 -5.14
N GLY A 71 4.14 14.48 -4.28
CA GLY A 71 3.15 13.43 -4.44
C GLY A 71 3.60 12.08 -3.87
N VAL A 72 2.63 11.16 -3.79
CA VAL A 72 2.80 9.89 -3.05
C VAL A 72 3.90 8.99 -3.60
N ALA A 73 4.01 8.85 -4.93
CA ALA A 73 5.03 8.00 -5.56
C ALA A 73 6.45 8.51 -5.27
N ALA A 74 6.68 9.82 -5.44
CA ALA A 74 7.98 10.43 -5.15
C ALA A 74 8.32 10.38 -3.66
N ALA A 75 7.35 10.61 -2.78
CA ALA A 75 7.53 10.48 -1.33
C ALA A 75 7.91 9.04 -0.93
N LEU A 76 7.24 8.04 -1.49
CA LEU A 76 7.56 6.64 -1.27
C LEU A 76 8.96 6.28 -1.80
N ASN A 77 9.35 6.78 -2.97
CA ASN A 77 10.70 6.56 -3.52
C ASN A 77 11.78 7.20 -2.66
N ALA A 78 11.55 8.41 -2.14
CA ALA A 78 12.47 9.05 -1.21
C ALA A 78 12.64 8.24 0.09
N LEU A 79 11.55 7.67 0.59
CA LEU A 79 11.57 6.77 1.75
C LEU A 79 12.30 5.47 1.45
N LEU A 80 12.06 4.84 0.29
CA LEU A 80 12.76 3.62 -0.14
C LEU A 80 14.27 3.83 -0.25
N ALA A 81 14.70 4.98 -0.78
CA ALA A 81 16.12 5.33 -0.90
C ALA A 81 16.82 5.46 0.46
N GLN A 82 16.08 5.78 1.52
CA GLN A 82 16.61 5.96 2.88
C GLN A 82 16.37 4.77 3.81
N ALA A 83 15.57 3.80 3.38
CA ALA A 83 15.28 2.59 4.14
C ALA A 83 16.51 1.68 4.21
N ARG A 84 16.81 1.17 5.41
CA ARG A 84 17.98 0.34 5.69
C ARG A 84 17.61 -1.10 6.02
N GLY A 85 16.31 -1.38 6.16
CA GLY A 85 15.79 -2.68 6.52
C GLY A 85 15.92 -3.71 5.39
N ARG A 86 16.12 -4.96 5.77
CA ARG A 86 16.05 -6.10 4.82
C ARG A 86 14.64 -6.31 4.28
N LEU A 87 13.64 -5.91 5.04
CA LEU A 87 12.23 -5.90 4.68
C LEU A 87 11.71 -4.47 4.71
N ILE A 88 10.83 -4.16 3.78
CA ILE A 88 10.15 -2.88 3.66
C ILE A 88 8.66 -3.12 3.88
N ALA A 89 8.04 -2.37 4.78
CA ALA A 89 6.59 -2.35 4.93
C ALA A 89 6.05 -0.94 4.69
N ARG A 90 4.84 -0.87 4.18
CA ARG A 90 4.15 0.39 3.96
C ARG A 90 3.09 0.62 5.04
N MET A 91 2.83 1.89 5.37
CA MET A 91 1.74 2.33 6.25
C MET A 91 1.24 3.68 5.78
N ASP A 92 -0.08 3.94 5.88
CA ASP A 92 -0.66 5.26 5.63
C ASP A 92 -0.68 6.12 6.89
N SER A 93 -0.61 7.44 6.69
CA SER A 93 -0.59 8.44 7.77
C SER A 93 -1.96 8.64 8.44
N ASP A 94 -3.01 8.01 7.94
CA ASP A 94 -4.39 8.11 8.45
C ASP A 94 -4.97 6.76 8.92
N ASP A 95 -4.22 5.66 8.73
CA ASP A 95 -4.62 4.31 9.14
C ASP A 95 -4.14 3.95 10.55
N ILE A 96 -4.60 2.81 11.07
CA ILE A 96 -4.15 2.26 12.35
C ILE A 96 -3.52 0.88 12.14
N CYS A 97 -2.27 0.72 12.55
CA CYS A 97 -1.57 -0.55 12.51
C CYS A 97 -2.08 -1.49 13.60
N LEU A 98 -2.44 -2.72 13.25
CA LEU A 98 -2.88 -3.70 14.24
C LEU A 98 -1.68 -4.29 15.02
N PRO A 99 -1.78 -4.51 16.34
CA PRO A 99 -0.64 -4.87 17.18
C PRO A 99 0.11 -6.15 16.77
N TRP A 100 -0.60 -7.11 16.19
CA TRP A 100 -0.02 -8.39 15.74
C TRP A 100 0.53 -8.38 14.31
N ARG A 101 0.36 -7.26 13.56
CA ARG A 101 0.68 -7.18 12.13
C ARG A 101 2.07 -7.70 11.81
N PHE A 102 3.09 -7.03 12.33
CA PHE A 102 4.46 -7.34 11.92
C PHE A 102 4.92 -8.70 12.43
N ARG A 103 4.52 -9.11 13.63
CA ARG A 103 4.80 -10.46 14.13
C ARG A 103 4.24 -11.53 13.19
N SER A 104 3.00 -11.39 12.76
CA SER A 104 2.32 -12.30 11.85
C SER A 104 2.95 -12.29 10.45
N GLN A 105 3.18 -11.09 9.88
CA GLN A 105 3.72 -10.96 8.53
C GLN A 105 5.18 -11.43 8.44
N LEU A 106 6.02 -11.11 9.42
CA LEU A 106 7.42 -11.58 9.47
C LEU A 106 7.52 -13.11 9.54
N HIS A 107 6.66 -13.73 10.36
CA HIS A 107 6.58 -15.19 10.42
C HIS A 107 6.15 -15.79 9.07
N LYS A 108 5.12 -15.22 8.45
CA LYS A 108 4.54 -15.71 7.20
C LYS A 108 5.52 -15.57 6.04
N ILE A 109 6.12 -14.39 5.83
CA ILE A 109 7.07 -14.14 4.74
C ILE A 109 8.32 -15.04 4.85
N GLY A 110 8.78 -15.27 6.08
CA GLY A 110 9.87 -16.22 6.36
C GLY A 110 9.55 -17.66 5.96
N LYS A 111 8.28 -18.06 6.13
CA LYS A 111 7.79 -19.42 5.78
C LYS A 111 7.57 -19.61 4.28
N THR A 112 6.87 -18.66 3.65
CA THR A 112 6.42 -18.81 2.25
C THR A 112 7.49 -18.40 1.24
N LYS A 113 8.51 -17.67 1.69
CA LYS A 113 9.53 -17.08 0.82
C LYS A 113 8.89 -16.15 -0.24
N ALA A 114 7.79 -15.51 0.14
CA ALA A 114 7.16 -14.51 -0.70
C ALA A 114 8.09 -13.31 -0.85
N ASP A 115 8.13 -12.72 -2.04
CA ASP A 115 8.84 -11.47 -2.31
C ASP A 115 8.05 -10.30 -1.73
N ILE A 116 6.72 -10.36 -1.84
CA ILE A 116 5.80 -9.37 -1.31
C ILE A 116 4.60 -10.08 -0.68
N LEU A 117 4.24 -9.68 0.53
CA LEU A 117 3.12 -10.21 1.29
C LEU A 117 2.17 -9.08 1.69
N PHE A 118 0.88 -9.33 1.53
CA PHE A 118 -0.19 -8.43 1.95
C PHE A 118 -1.01 -9.04 3.08
N GLY A 119 -1.62 -8.17 3.90
CA GLY A 119 -2.66 -8.52 4.83
C GLY A 119 -4.03 -8.02 4.36
N ASN A 120 -5.06 -8.35 5.12
CA ASN A 120 -6.38 -7.75 4.95
C ASN A 120 -6.49 -6.46 5.77
N ALA A 121 -7.50 -5.65 5.45
CA ALA A 121 -7.85 -4.45 6.18
C ALA A 121 -9.27 -4.55 6.74
N VAL A 122 -9.49 -3.90 7.88
CA VAL A 122 -10.82 -3.60 8.42
C VAL A 122 -11.11 -2.14 8.11
N LEU A 123 -12.21 -1.87 7.43
CA LEU A 123 -12.59 -0.51 7.08
C LEU A 123 -13.24 0.20 8.27
N PHE A 124 -12.88 1.46 8.50
CA PHE A 124 -13.51 2.31 9.49
C PHE A 124 -13.54 3.78 9.04
N GLY A 125 -14.41 4.61 9.59
CA GLY A 125 -14.50 6.04 9.28
C GLY A 125 -15.95 6.55 9.21
N ARG A 126 -16.10 7.77 8.69
CA ARG A 126 -17.35 8.56 8.80
C ARG A 126 -18.52 8.05 7.96
N SER A 127 -18.25 7.47 6.80
CA SER A 127 -19.27 7.03 5.82
C SER A 127 -19.66 5.57 5.97
N LEU A 128 -19.14 4.89 6.97
CA LEU A 128 -19.39 3.47 7.11
C LEU A 128 -20.56 3.17 8.00
N ARG A 129 -21.35 2.20 7.55
CA ARG A 129 -22.25 1.46 8.40
C ARG A 129 -21.49 1.01 9.65
N PRO A 130 -22.12 1.04 10.86
CA PRO A 130 -21.42 0.81 12.13
C PRO A 130 -20.64 -0.51 12.25
N PHE A 131 -20.69 -1.36 11.25
CA PHE A 131 -20.00 -2.65 11.18
C PHE A 131 -19.27 -2.82 9.86
N GLY A 132 -18.34 -1.89 9.54
CA GLY A 132 -17.48 -1.95 8.37
C GLY A 132 -16.45 -3.10 8.36
N LEU A 133 -16.86 -4.28 8.84
CA LEU A 133 -16.14 -5.53 8.72
C LEU A 133 -16.56 -6.21 7.41
N LEU A 134 -16.11 -5.68 6.28
CA LEU A 134 -16.19 -6.43 5.04
C LEU A 134 -14.83 -7.08 4.80
N PRO A 135 -14.69 -8.40 5.03
CA PRO A 135 -13.51 -9.10 4.61
C PRO A 135 -13.39 -8.99 3.08
N GLN A 136 -12.20 -8.66 2.60
CA GLN A 136 -11.93 -8.77 1.17
C GLN A 136 -12.02 -10.25 0.77
N PHE A 137 -12.96 -10.60 -0.10
CA PHE A 137 -13.05 -11.95 -0.64
C PHE A 137 -12.28 -12.05 -1.96
N PRO A 138 -11.56 -13.16 -2.18
CA PRO A 138 -11.19 -14.20 -1.23
C PRO A 138 -10.24 -13.69 -0.16
N ILE A 139 -10.35 -14.16 1.08
CA ILE A 139 -9.52 -13.70 2.24
C ILE A 139 -8.03 -13.97 2.02
N ARG A 140 -7.69 -15.00 1.24
CA ARG A 140 -6.31 -15.36 0.86
C ARG A 140 -6.17 -15.33 -0.65
N LEU A 141 -4.98 -14.95 -1.11
CA LEU A 141 -4.60 -15.09 -2.51
C LEU A 141 -3.24 -15.75 -2.58
N SER A 142 -3.17 -16.86 -3.33
CA SER A 142 -1.89 -17.42 -3.77
C SER A 142 -1.25 -16.51 -4.82
N PRO A 143 0.04 -16.67 -5.15
CA PRO A 143 0.69 -15.89 -6.20
C PRO A 143 -0.07 -15.95 -7.53
N GLN A 144 -0.54 -17.12 -7.93
CA GLN A 144 -1.27 -17.32 -9.19
C GLN A 144 -2.66 -16.63 -9.16
N GLN A 145 -3.39 -16.78 -8.06
CA GLN A 145 -4.67 -16.09 -7.87
C GLN A 145 -4.52 -14.57 -7.85
N GLY A 146 -3.47 -14.08 -7.20
CA GLY A 146 -3.13 -12.66 -7.17
C GLY A 146 -2.84 -12.11 -8.56
N ALA A 147 -2.01 -12.81 -9.33
CA ALA A 147 -1.68 -12.44 -10.70
C ALA A 147 -2.91 -12.38 -11.62
N LEU A 148 -3.80 -13.37 -11.54
CA LEU A 148 -5.07 -13.37 -12.29
C LEU A 148 -6.01 -12.24 -11.84
N ALA A 149 -6.12 -12.00 -10.54
CA ALA A 149 -6.96 -10.94 -10.01
C ALA A 149 -6.49 -9.54 -10.45
N LEU A 150 -5.18 -9.33 -10.63
CA LEU A 150 -4.62 -8.09 -11.15
C LEU A 150 -5.05 -7.77 -12.58
N LEU A 151 -5.51 -8.75 -13.37
CA LEU A 151 -6.06 -8.49 -14.69
C LEU A 151 -7.41 -7.75 -14.62
N LEU A 152 -8.13 -7.89 -13.50
CA LEU A 152 -9.47 -7.33 -13.31
C LEU A 152 -9.47 -6.10 -12.40
N THR A 153 -8.68 -6.11 -11.34
CA THR A 153 -8.66 -5.08 -10.30
C THR A 153 -7.37 -5.12 -9.50
N ASN A 154 -7.13 -4.10 -8.66
CA ASN A 154 -6.09 -4.18 -7.64
C ASN A 154 -6.62 -4.94 -6.40
N PRO A 155 -6.23 -6.22 -6.19
CA PRO A 155 -6.74 -7.01 -5.08
C PRO A 155 -5.95 -6.78 -3.78
N PHE A 156 -4.91 -5.96 -3.80
CA PHE A 156 -3.98 -5.79 -2.70
C PHE A 156 -4.18 -4.46 -1.98
N VAL A 157 -4.20 -4.50 -0.65
CA VAL A 157 -4.29 -3.32 0.20
C VAL A 157 -2.88 -2.76 0.40
N HIS A 158 -2.55 -1.68 -0.27
CA HIS A 158 -1.21 -1.10 -0.28
C HIS A 158 -0.64 -0.84 1.14
N PRO A 159 -1.35 -0.20 2.10
CA PRO A 159 -0.82 0.02 3.44
C PRO A 159 -0.64 -1.26 4.28
N SER A 160 -1.05 -2.41 3.79
CA SER A 160 -0.80 -3.70 4.45
C SER A 160 0.46 -4.43 3.95
N MET A 161 1.13 -3.89 2.95
CA MET A 161 2.28 -4.50 2.27
C MET A 161 3.48 -4.67 3.21
N ILE A 162 4.17 -5.81 3.08
CA ILE A 162 5.55 -6.04 3.48
C ILE A 162 6.25 -6.82 2.36
N GLY A 163 7.44 -6.37 1.95
CA GLY A 163 8.22 -7.03 0.90
C GLY A 163 9.71 -7.02 1.20
N THR A 164 10.48 -7.79 0.44
CA THR A 164 11.94 -7.77 0.57
C THR A 164 12.51 -6.48 -0.05
N ALA A 165 13.57 -5.94 0.55
CA ALA A 165 14.27 -4.79 -0.03
C ALA A 165 14.83 -5.13 -1.43
N ALA A 166 15.20 -6.39 -1.67
CA ALA A 166 15.63 -6.88 -2.97
C ALA A 166 14.53 -6.75 -4.03
N ALA A 167 13.28 -7.14 -3.70
CA ALA A 167 12.13 -6.98 -4.59
C ALA A 167 11.88 -5.50 -4.94
N MET A 168 11.90 -4.61 -3.93
CA MET A 168 11.74 -3.17 -4.17
C MET A 168 12.83 -2.60 -5.08
N LYS A 169 14.07 -3.07 -4.93
CA LYS A 169 15.20 -2.68 -5.78
C LYS A 169 15.04 -3.16 -7.23
N VAL A 170 14.63 -4.42 -7.43
CA VAL A 170 14.37 -4.98 -8.79
C VAL A 170 13.25 -4.22 -9.49
N LEU A 171 12.19 -3.83 -8.77
CA LEU A 171 11.08 -3.05 -9.32
C LEU A 171 11.47 -1.61 -9.65
N GLY A 172 12.59 -1.10 -9.14
CA GLY A 172 13.04 0.27 -9.38
C GLY A 172 12.16 1.33 -8.72
N GLY A 173 11.36 0.94 -7.71
CA GLY A 173 10.46 1.84 -6.99
C GLY A 173 9.11 2.07 -7.69
N TYR A 174 8.39 3.08 -7.20
CA TYR A 174 7.08 3.49 -7.69
C TYR A 174 7.21 4.40 -8.91
N ARG A 175 6.36 4.23 -9.91
CA ARG A 175 6.25 5.16 -11.05
C ARG A 175 5.24 6.26 -10.72
N GLU A 176 5.42 7.42 -11.31
CA GLU A 176 4.47 8.53 -11.19
C GLU A 176 3.23 8.28 -12.07
N THR A 177 2.34 7.45 -11.58
CA THR A 177 1.05 7.14 -12.20
C THR A 177 -0.08 7.41 -11.21
N PRO A 178 -1.32 7.60 -11.65
CA PRO A 178 -2.44 7.79 -10.72
C PRO A 178 -2.68 6.60 -9.79
N ALA A 179 -2.28 5.39 -10.19
CA ALA A 179 -2.40 4.16 -9.42
C ALA A 179 -1.02 3.50 -9.28
N GLU A 180 -0.11 4.18 -8.61
CA GLU A 180 1.29 3.81 -8.44
C GLU A 180 1.49 2.43 -7.81
N ASP A 181 0.59 2.04 -6.93
CA ASP A 181 0.59 0.73 -6.29
C ASP A 181 0.15 -0.36 -7.26
N TYR A 182 -0.92 -0.14 -8.02
CA TYR A 182 -1.41 -1.12 -8.99
C TYR A 182 -0.38 -1.35 -10.11
N ASP A 183 0.24 -0.28 -10.65
CA ASP A 183 1.36 -0.40 -11.59
C ASP A 183 2.49 -1.24 -11.01
N MET A 184 2.84 -1.01 -9.75
CA MET A 184 3.91 -1.76 -9.09
C MET A 184 3.59 -3.25 -8.97
N TRP A 185 2.35 -3.61 -8.63
CA TRP A 185 1.95 -5.01 -8.53
C TRP A 185 1.87 -5.71 -9.88
N LEU A 186 1.43 -5.03 -10.93
CA LEU A 186 1.48 -5.55 -12.30
C LEU A 186 2.93 -5.85 -12.71
N ARG A 187 3.86 -4.91 -12.48
CA ARG A 187 5.29 -5.10 -12.78
C ARG A 187 5.91 -6.23 -11.94
N ALA A 188 5.55 -6.32 -10.68
CA ALA A 188 6.01 -7.40 -9.81
C ALA A 188 5.54 -8.78 -10.31
N SER A 189 4.29 -8.87 -10.77
CA SER A 189 3.75 -10.09 -11.37
C SER A 189 4.46 -10.46 -12.67
N LEU A 190 4.70 -9.49 -13.56
CA LEU A 190 5.47 -9.68 -14.80
C LEU A 190 6.90 -10.13 -14.54
N ALA A 191 7.52 -9.65 -13.47
CA ALA A 191 8.86 -10.07 -13.04
C ALA A 191 8.88 -11.45 -12.38
N GLY A 192 7.75 -12.17 -12.32
CA GLY A 192 7.63 -13.49 -11.71
C GLY A 192 7.74 -13.50 -10.18
N MET A 193 7.55 -12.36 -9.52
CA MET A 193 7.64 -12.25 -8.07
C MET A 193 6.49 -12.98 -7.37
N ARG A 194 6.78 -13.61 -6.25
CA ARG A 194 5.79 -14.30 -5.42
C ARG A 194 5.06 -13.29 -4.54
N MET A 195 3.90 -12.84 -4.99
CA MET A 195 3.01 -11.97 -4.23
C MET A 195 1.87 -12.78 -3.60
N GLU A 196 1.69 -12.67 -2.31
CA GLU A 196 0.66 -13.39 -1.56
C GLU A 196 -0.19 -12.43 -0.73
N ARG A 197 -1.47 -12.74 -0.55
CA ARG A 197 -2.31 -12.13 0.49
C ARG A 197 -2.64 -13.17 1.54
N SER A 198 -2.23 -12.91 2.79
CA SER A 198 -2.56 -13.75 3.95
C SER A 198 -3.97 -13.46 4.47
N ALA A 199 -4.55 -14.41 5.21
CA ALA A 199 -5.87 -14.21 5.85
C ALA A 199 -5.84 -13.22 7.02
N GLY A 200 -4.66 -12.87 7.53
CA GLY A 200 -4.54 -12.00 8.71
C GLY A 200 -4.89 -10.55 8.40
N TYR A 201 -5.60 -9.90 9.31
CA TYR A 201 -5.82 -8.46 9.26
C TYR A 201 -4.55 -7.73 9.74
N ALA A 202 -4.13 -6.73 8.97
CA ALA A 202 -2.91 -5.97 9.20
C ALA A 202 -3.19 -4.56 9.75
N ILE A 203 -4.26 -3.94 9.29
CA ILE A 203 -4.59 -2.54 9.57
C ILE A 203 -6.09 -2.33 9.75
N LEU A 204 -6.43 -1.23 10.44
CA LEU A 204 -7.70 -0.55 10.26
C LEU A 204 -7.48 0.52 9.21
N TYR A 205 -8.18 0.41 8.08
CA TYR A 205 -8.10 1.31 6.93
C TYR A 205 -9.18 2.38 7.06
N ARG A 206 -8.76 3.64 7.12
CA ARG A 206 -9.69 4.76 7.27
C ARG A 206 -10.33 5.12 5.94
N VAL A 207 -11.67 5.26 5.95
CA VAL A 207 -12.45 5.74 4.81
C VAL A 207 -12.98 7.14 5.12
N HIS A 208 -12.66 8.11 4.24
CA HIS A 208 -13.12 9.49 4.35
C HIS A 208 -13.27 10.13 2.98
N ASP A 209 -14.06 11.21 2.90
CA ASP A 209 -14.45 11.83 1.63
C ASP A 209 -13.29 12.50 0.87
N ASN A 210 -12.19 12.81 1.56
CA ASN A 210 -11.02 13.49 0.99
C ASN A 210 -9.98 12.52 0.41
N GLN A 211 -10.24 11.22 0.37
CA GLN A 211 -9.31 10.25 -0.22
C GLN A 211 -9.11 10.50 -1.71
N LEU A 212 -7.85 10.39 -2.18
CA LEU A 212 -7.49 10.57 -3.59
C LEU A 212 -8.36 9.73 -4.53
N THR A 213 -8.62 8.49 -4.17
CA THR A 213 -9.44 7.55 -4.94
C THR A 213 -10.92 7.95 -5.08
N GLN A 214 -11.42 8.85 -4.23
CA GLN A 214 -12.78 9.39 -4.30
C GLN A 214 -12.88 10.60 -5.24
N GLN A 215 -11.76 11.23 -5.59
CA GLN A 215 -11.74 12.44 -6.38
C GLN A 215 -12.01 12.16 -7.87
N ALA A 216 -12.90 12.97 -8.48
CA ALA A 216 -13.22 12.83 -9.91
C ALA A 216 -11.98 13.02 -10.81
N ALA A 217 -11.11 13.97 -10.46
CA ALA A 217 -9.87 14.23 -11.18
C ALA A 217 -8.92 13.03 -11.21
N TRP A 218 -8.83 12.27 -10.09
CA TRP A 218 -8.05 11.05 -10.02
C TRP A 218 -8.60 9.98 -10.97
N LYS A 219 -9.93 9.78 -10.95
CA LYS A 219 -10.60 8.82 -11.84
C LYS A 219 -10.37 9.14 -13.33
N GLN A 220 -10.41 10.42 -13.70
CA GLN A 220 -10.13 10.85 -15.07
C GLN A 220 -8.67 10.60 -15.47
N LYS A 221 -7.71 10.85 -14.58
CA LYS A 221 -6.30 10.56 -14.82
C LYS A 221 -6.07 9.06 -15.00
N LEU A 222 -6.69 8.23 -14.17
CA LEU A 222 -6.58 6.77 -14.26
C LEU A 222 -7.10 6.23 -15.59
N GLN A 223 -8.23 6.76 -16.09
CA GLN A 223 -8.81 6.37 -17.39
C GLN A 223 -7.93 6.73 -18.59
N LYS A 224 -7.01 7.67 -18.43
CA LYS A 224 -6.09 8.14 -19.48
C LYS A 224 -4.67 7.57 -19.33
N ASP A 225 -4.44 6.71 -18.35
CA ASP A 225 -3.12 6.15 -18.09
C ASP A 225 -2.81 4.97 -19.01
N ASN A 226 -2.30 5.28 -20.19
CA ASN A 226 -1.89 4.28 -21.16
C ASN A 226 -0.76 3.35 -20.65
N SER A 227 0.06 3.80 -19.71
CA SER A 227 1.16 2.99 -19.18
C SER A 227 0.65 1.84 -18.31
N LEU A 228 -0.35 2.12 -17.47
CA LEU A 228 -1.01 1.13 -16.65
C LEU A 228 -1.74 0.07 -17.51
N PHE A 229 -2.47 0.53 -18.52
CA PHE A 229 -3.16 -0.36 -19.46
C PHE A 229 -2.20 -1.26 -20.22
N LYS A 230 -1.08 -0.70 -20.70
CA LYS A 230 -0.04 -1.48 -21.38
C LYS A 230 0.54 -2.56 -20.43
N THR A 231 0.94 -2.20 -19.22
CA THR A 231 1.51 -3.15 -18.26
C THR A 231 0.51 -4.28 -17.94
N ARG A 232 -0.79 -3.97 -17.86
CA ARG A 232 -1.84 -4.97 -17.67
C ARG A 232 -2.01 -5.88 -18.89
N ALA A 233 -1.97 -5.33 -20.10
CA ALA A 233 -2.03 -6.12 -21.33
C ALA A 233 -0.83 -7.08 -21.45
N ASP A 234 0.38 -6.58 -21.14
CA ASP A 234 1.58 -7.40 -21.09
C ASP A 234 1.44 -8.57 -20.11
N LEU A 235 0.86 -8.32 -18.92
CA LEU A 235 0.58 -9.36 -17.93
C LEU A 235 -0.47 -10.37 -18.45
N ALA A 236 -1.53 -9.90 -19.10
CA ALA A 236 -2.54 -10.76 -19.69
C ALA A 236 -1.93 -11.68 -20.75
N HIS A 237 -1.11 -11.13 -21.65
CA HIS A 237 -0.40 -11.92 -22.63
C HIS A 237 0.51 -12.97 -22.00
N ALA A 238 1.27 -12.58 -20.97
CA ALA A 238 2.17 -13.50 -20.25
C ALA A 238 1.43 -14.65 -19.54
N LEU A 239 0.24 -14.40 -18.98
CA LEU A 239 -0.51 -15.38 -18.20
C LEU A 239 -1.46 -16.24 -19.06
N LEU A 240 -2.06 -15.66 -20.08
CA LEU A 240 -3.18 -16.25 -20.82
C LEU A 240 -2.81 -16.59 -22.27
N GLY A 241 -1.71 -16.03 -22.80
CA GLY A 241 -1.27 -16.26 -24.17
C GLY A 241 -2.07 -15.46 -25.22
N PHE A 242 -2.93 -14.53 -24.81
CA PHE A 242 -3.70 -13.65 -25.72
C PHE A 242 -3.80 -12.23 -25.16
N GLU A 243 -4.06 -11.28 -26.04
CA GLU A 243 -4.26 -9.87 -25.66
C GLU A 243 -5.68 -9.63 -25.17
N ILE A 244 -5.81 -8.89 -24.07
CA ILE A 244 -7.09 -8.36 -23.60
C ILE A 244 -7.30 -6.99 -24.22
N PRO A 245 -8.46 -6.70 -24.87
CA PRO A 245 -8.74 -5.37 -25.44
C PRO A 245 -8.60 -4.26 -24.40
N MET A 246 -7.94 -3.16 -24.77
CA MET A 246 -7.55 -2.11 -23.85
C MET A 246 -8.71 -1.27 -23.30
N GLU A 247 -9.82 -1.16 -24.01
CA GLU A 247 -10.77 -0.05 -23.80
C GLU A 247 -12.12 -0.40 -23.18
N SER A 248 -12.64 -1.60 -23.31
CA SER A 248 -14.06 -1.83 -22.99
C SER A 248 -14.37 -2.31 -21.59
N ASP A 249 -13.48 -3.04 -20.93
CA ASP A 249 -13.86 -3.85 -19.79
C ASP A 249 -13.48 -3.28 -18.42
N LEU A 250 -12.46 -2.42 -18.33
CA LEU A 250 -12.16 -1.75 -17.06
C LEU A 250 -13.23 -0.75 -16.66
N ALA A 251 -13.88 -0.08 -17.60
CA ALA A 251 -15.02 0.80 -17.33
C ALA A 251 -16.24 0.01 -16.86
N ILE A 252 -16.45 -1.19 -17.38
CA ILE A 252 -17.55 -2.09 -17.00
C ILE A 252 -17.25 -2.76 -15.67
N VAL A 253 -16.07 -3.33 -15.50
CA VAL A 253 -15.66 -4.00 -14.25
C VAL A 253 -15.45 -2.98 -13.12
N SER A 254 -14.87 -1.82 -13.39
CA SER A 254 -14.80 -0.76 -12.40
C SER A 254 -16.18 -0.20 -12.07
N LYS A 255 -17.09 -0.05 -13.03
CA LYS A 255 -18.49 0.28 -12.76
C LYS A 255 -19.18 -0.81 -11.96
N ALA A 256 -19.04 -2.09 -12.29
CA ALA A 256 -19.65 -3.19 -11.56
C ALA A 256 -19.10 -3.30 -10.11
N ILE A 257 -17.79 -3.20 -9.92
CA ILE A 257 -17.17 -3.26 -8.58
C ILE A 257 -17.46 -2.01 -7.75
N TRP A 258 -17.64 -0.82 -8.37
CA TRP A 258 -17.85 0.44 -7.67
C TRP A 258 -19.31 0.90 -7.65
N SER A 259 -20.18 0.45 -8.55
CA SER A 259 -21.62 0.73 -8.49
C SER A 259 -22.35 -0.09 -7.44
N ASP A 260 -21.85 -1.26 -7.10
CA ASP A 260 -22.41 -2.13 -6.06
C ASP A 260 -22.15 -1.64 -4.62
N ASN A 261 -21.29 -0.66 -4.43
CA ASN A 261 -21.15 0.02 -3.13
C ASN A 261 -22.32 0.95 -2.75
N ARG A 262 -23.36 1.05 -3.58
CA ARG A 262 -24.59 1.81 -3.26
C ARG A 262 -25.84 1.00 -3.02
N GLY A 263 -25.82 -0.29 -3.12
CA GLY A 263 -27.02 -1.09 -2.93
C GLY A 263 -26.76 -2.59 -2.97
N GLY A 264 -26.74 -3.19 -1.81
CA GLY A 264 -27.13 -4.59 -1.62
C GLY A 264 -26.19 -5.64 -2.19
N LEU A 265 -25.66 -6.39 -1.26
CA LEU A 265 -25.14 -7.73 -1.47
C LEU A 265 -26.12 -8.60 -2.28
N ILE A 266 -25.65 -9.22 -3.33
CA ILE A 266 -25.97 -10.61 -3.66
C ILE A 266 -24.68 -11.42 -3.53
#